data_e49a432a3b190c506874ba309d121931
#
_entry.id   e49a432a3b190c506874ba309d121931
#
_cell.length_a   1.000
_cell.length_b   1.000
_cell.length_c   1.000
_cell.angle_alpha   90.00
_cell.angle_beta   90.00
_cell.angle_gamma   90.00
#
_symmetry.space_group_name_H-M   'P 1'
#
loop_
_entity.id
_entity.type
_entity.pdbx_description
1 polymer ?
#
loop_
_entity_poly.entity_id
_entity_poly.type
_entity_poly.pdbx_seq_one_letter_code
_entity_poly.pdbx_strand_id
1 'polypeptide(L)'
;RVLFRSCYLLEKEDDRYLYVKDLCSEDKGEFKITKKSLNLSAIRSREVGKSTLICELIYFGNAWWQCGMLLENKYNQKMAEYVDDLTKQKEKTNEKAAFHDFIKASGEKSFVFCQSQEEISDFLLNKMDYNLKEGLDIPRINTENGAMLMADPHTGLHIQFKLCECIKSPDNPYYNKEEAEKNAIMFIVNPDVIPYQLSCILQDEGMLPDAYLNSLQGKEYGQEFIRKNAHFLTDYFHYRCREKDFD
;
A
#
# COMPACT_ATOMS: atom_id res chain seq x y z
N ARG A 1 6.15 -7.04 6.53
CA ARG A 1 6.78 -6.37 7.66
C ARG A 1 6.95 -4.90 7.40
N VAL A 2 6.38 -4.13 8.28
CA VAL A 2 5.93 -2.77 8.09
C VAL A 2 7.10 -1.84 7.90
N LEU A 3 7.16 -1.17 6.77
CA LEU A 3 7.96 0.02 6.52
C LEU A 3 7.23 1.19 7.17
N PHE A 4 7.76 1.69 8.27
CA PHE A 4 7.22 2.91 8.90
C PHE A 4 8.05 4.12 8.47
N ARG A 5 7.47 4.96 7.65
CA ARG A 5 7.99 6.31 7.49
C ARG A 5 7.54 7.15 8.67
N SER A 6 8.50 7.66 9.43
CA SER A 6 8.22 8.47 10.60
C SER A 6 9.30 9.52 10.84
N CYS A 7 9.06 10.36 11.83
CA CYS A 7 10.01 11.33 12.34
C CYS A 7 10.53 10.85 13.71
N TYR A 8 11.81 10.63 13.81
CA TYR A 8 12.46 10.06 14.97
C TYR A 8 13.38 11.07 15.63
N LEU A 9 13.24 11.32 16.93
CA LEU A 9 14.17 12.14 17.72
C LEU A 9 15.35 11.29 18.16
N LEU A 10 16.57 11.77 17.94
CA LEU A 10 17.78 11.12 18.43
C LEU A 10 17.91 11.31 19.95
N GLU A 11 17.82 10.24 20.73
CA GLU A 11 17.92 10.27 22.19
C GLU A 11 19.29 9.81 22.70
N LYS A 12 19.98 8.93 21.97
CA LYS A 12 21.29 8.40 22.35
C LYS A 12 22.03 7.87 21.13
N GLU A 13 23.34 7.88 21.20
CA GLU A 13 24.24 7.28 20.21
C GLU A 13 25.32 6.48 20.90
N ASP A 14 25.66 5.31 20.38
CA ASP A 14 26.86 4.55 20.71
C ASP A 14 27.62 4.17 19.41
N ASP A 15 28.68 3.37 19.53
CA ASP A 15 29.54 3.02 18.41
C ASP A 15 28.80 2.29 17.28
N ARG A 16 27.73 1.56 17.60
CA ARG A 16 27.02 0.65 16.67
C ARG A 16 25.62 1.10 16.31
N TYR A 17 24.98 1.89 17.19
CA TYR A 17 23.55 2.19 17.08
C TYR A 17 23.23 3.66 17.32
N LEU A 18 22.14 4.10 16.69
CA LEU A 18 21.38 5.27 17.11
C LEU A 18 20.13 4.80 17.85
N TYR A 19 19.83 5.40 18.98
CA TYR A 19 18.62 5.18 19.76
C TYR A 19 17.72 6.38 19.53
N VAL A 20 16.55 6.11 18.98
CA VAL A 20 15.64 7.16 18.55
C VAL A 20 14.24 6.89 19.08
N LYS A 21 13.49 7.96 19.30
CA LYS A 21 12.10 7.91 19.70
C LYS A 21 11.20 8.35 18.55
N ASP A 22 10.17 7.58 18.26
CA ASP A 22 9.15 7.98 17.27
C ASP A 22 8.32 9.14 17.82
N LEU A 23 8.32 10.26 17.10
CA LEU A 23 7.56 11.44 17.46
C LEU A 23 6.12 11.41 16.95
N CYS A 24 5.82 10.54 15.96
CA CYS A 24 4.53 10.42 15.31
C CYS A 24 3.71 9.21 15.79
N SER A 25 4.12 8.53 16.86
CA SER A 25 3.43 7.38 17.43
C SER A 25 3.04 7.63 18.88
N GLU A 26 1.83 7.22 19.27
CA GLU A 26 1.40 7.24 20.67
C GLU A 26 2.24 6.28 21.52
N ASP A 27 2.58 5.11 20.97
CA ASP A 27 3.56 4.19 21.55
C ASP A 27 4.97 4.73 21.31
N LYS A 28 5.38 5.65 22.15
CA LYS A 28 6.71 6.30 22.12
C LYS A 28 7.83 5.31 22.42
N GLY A 29 7.87 4.19 21.66
CA GLY A 29 8.91 3.18 21.78
C GLY A 29 10.28 3.71 21.37
N GLU A 30 11.31 3.23 22.03
CA GLU A 30 12.70 3.45 21.65
C GLU A 30 13.07 2.49 20.51
N PHE A 31 13.55 3.04 19.39
CA PHE A 31 14.02 2.28 18.25
C PHE A 31 15.54 2.27 18.21
N LYS A 32 16.12 1.09 18.12
CA LYS A 32 17.56 0.88 18.03
C LYS A 32 17.95 0.67 16.57
N ILE A 33 18.43 1.73 15.91
CA ILE A 33 18.80 1.72 14.50
C ILE A 33 20.28 1.36 14.35
N THR A 34 20.58 0.35 13.54
CA THR A 34 21.98 0.01 13.26
C THR A 34 22.65 1.05 12.37
N LYS A 35 23.82 1.52 12.76
CA LYS A 35 24.62 2.46 11.95
C LYS A 35 25.10 1.87 10.63
N LYS A 36 25.08 0.55 10.49
CA LYS A 36 25.43 -0.14 9.23
C LYS A 36 24.46 0.18 8.10
N SER A 37 23.21 0.50 8.42
CA SER A 37 22.21 0.87 7.43
C SER A 37 22.18 2.36 7.10
N LEU A 38 22.89 3.19 7.84
CA LEU A 38 22.82 4.65 7.75
C LEU A 38 23.91 5.21 6.85
N ASN A 39 23.54 6.08 5.93
CA ASN A 39 24.52 6.96 5.30
C ASN A 39 24.86 8.09 6.29
N LEU A 40 25.86 7.85 7.14
CA LEU A 40 26.28 8.80 8.17
C LEU A 40 26.77 10.13 7.63
N SER A 41 27.16 10.22 6.35
CA SER A 41 27.51 11.48 5.71
C SER A 41 26.28 12.36 5.44
N ALA A 42 25.09 11.79 5.36
CA ALA A 42 23.84 12.52 5.23
C ALA A 42 23.34 13.09 6.56
N ILE A 43 23.88 12.60 7.69
CA ILE A 43 23.53 13.06 9.04
C ILE A 43 24.66 13.92 9.55
N ARG A 44 24.50 15.25 9.50
CA ARG A 44 25.58 16.20 9.72
C ARG A 44 25.82 16.57 11.17
N SER A 45 24.76 16.76 11.96
CA SER A 45 24.91 17.29 13.31
C SER A 45 24.83 16.26 14.42
N ARG A 46 23.94 15.27 14.29
CA ARG A 46 23.71 14.19 15.28
C ARG A 46 23.68 14.67 16.73
N GLU A 47 23.02 15.80 16.98
CA GLU A 47 22.92 16.33 18.34
C GLU A 47 21.82 15.58 19.09
N VAL A 48 22.21 14.85 20.14
CA VAL A 48 21.28 14.14 21.04
C VAL A 48 20.25 15.12 21.61
N GLY A 49 18.98 14.76 21.56
CA GLY A 49 17.85 15.58 22.01
C GLY A 49 17.48 16.75 21.08
N LYS A 50 18.20 16.93 19.97
CA LYS A 50 17.94 18.04 19.03
C LYS A 50 17.87 17.62 17.57
N SER A 51 18.51 16.52 17.17
CA SER A 51 18.43 16.01 15.81
C SER A 51 17.23 15.10 15.64
N THR A 52 16.47 15.34 14.59
CA THR A 52 15.38 14.45 14.13
C THR A 52 15.76 13.80 12.81
N LEU A 53 15.41 12.53 12.68
CA LEU A 53 15.61 11.74 11.48
C LEU A 53 14.26 11.42 10.86
N ILE A 54 14.04 11.83 9.62
CA ILE A 54 12.87 11.39 8.84
C ILE A 54 13.34 10.27 7.94
N CYS A 55 12.86 9.07 8.20
CA CYS A 55 13.26 7.88 7.44
C CYS A 55 12.23 6.76 7.58
N GLU A 56 12.45 5.71 6.80
CA GLU A 56 11.72 4.45 6.88
C GLU A 56 12.60 3.42 7.60
N LEU A 57 11.98 2.64 8.48
CA LEU A 57 12.67 1.62 9.27
C LEU A 57 12.07 0.23 9.02
N ILE A 58 12.93 -0.76 8.86
CA ILE A 58 12.57 -2.17 8.80
C ILE A 58 13.27 -2.93 9.93
N TYR A 59 12.56 -3.83 10.60
CA TYR A 59 13.15 -4.65 11.66
C TYR A 59 13.75 -5.94 11.10
N PHE A 60 15.05 -6.11 11.30
CA PHE A 60 15.78 -7.30 10.88
C PHE A 60 16.96 -7.59 11.82
N GLY A 61 17.18 -8.87 12.19
CA GLY A 61 18.34 -9.30 12.95
C GLY A 61 18.51 -8.61 14.32
N ASN A 62 17.44 -8.42 15.07
CA ASN A 62 17.40 -7.77 16.39
C ASN A 62 17.77 -6.28 16.40
N ALA A 63 17.69 -5.61 15.25
CA ALA A 63 17.86 -4.17 15.14
C ALA A 63 16.93 -3.60 14.05
N TRP A 64 16.72 -2.30 14.11
CA TRP A 64 16.06 -1.56 13.05
C TRP A 64 17.11 -1.13 12.01
N TRP A 65 16.73 -1.25 10.74
CA TRP A 65 17.53 -0.86 9.60
C TRP A 65 16.82 0.29 8.90
N GLN A 66 17.58 1.33 8.61
CA GLN A 66 17.09 2.42 7.79
C GLN A 66 17.05 1.98 6.32
N CYS A 67 15.96 2.31 5.64
CA CYS A 67 15.78 2.12 4.21
C CYS A 67 15.16 3.37 3.58
N GLY A 68 15.26 3.48 2.27
CA GLY A 68 14.75 4.63 1.55
C GLY A 68 15.51 5.93 1.85
N MET A 69 14.78 7.04 1.83
CA MET A 69 15.33 8.37 2.05
C MET A 69 15.61 8.63 3.53
N LEU A 70 16.73 9.29 3.81
CA LEU A 70 17.12 9.75 5.15
C LEU A 70 17.30 11.26 5.12
N LEU A 71 16.52 11.97 5.93
CA LEU A 71 16.67 13.42 6.13
C LEU A 71 16.91 13.71 7.60
N GLU A 72 17.92 14.54 7.87
CA GLU A 72 18.15 15.09 9.20
C GLU A 72 17.66 16.52 9.28
N ASN A 73 16.94 16.84 10.35
CA ASN A 73 16.51 18.17 10.68
C ASN A 73 16.78 18.47 12.15
N LYS A 74 16.87 19.75 12.52
CA LYS A 74 16.86 20.16 13.92
C LYS A 74 15.45 20.16 14.48
N TYR A 75 15.27 19.59 15.65
CA TYR A 75 14.01 19.66 16.38
C TYR A 75 13.77 21.10 16.85
N ASN A 76 12.79 21.75 16.26
CA ASN A 76 12.37 23.10 16.57
C ASN A 76 10.85 23.21 16.40
N GLN A 77 10.30 24.38 16.64
CA GLN A 77 8.84 24.58 16.56
C GLN A 77 8.25 24.18 15.20
N LYS A 78 8.92 24.51 14.09
CA LYS A 78 8.47 24.09 12.74
C LYS A 78 8.46 22.57 12.56
N MET A 79 9.45 21.89 13.17
CA MET A 79 9.50 20.43 13.14
C MET A 79 8.40 19.84 14.03
N ALA A 80 8.08 20.46 15.17
CA ALA A 80 6.97 20.04 16.01
C ALA A 80 5.62 20.17 15.28
N GLU A 81 5.40 21.29 14.58
CA GLU A 81 4.22 21.50 13.72
C GLU A 81 4.13 20.44 12.60
N TYR A 82 5.26 20.15 11.95
CA TYR A 82 5.32 19.10 10.93
C TYR A 82 5.02 17.70 11.50
N VAL A 83 5.53 17.38 12.69
CA VAL A 83 5.22 16.11 13.40
C VAL A 83 3.74 16.04 13.75
N ASP A 84 3.16 17.12 14.22
CA ASP A 84 1.72 17.23 14.52
C ASP A 84 0.87 16.98 13.27
N ASP A 85 1.26 17.58 12.15
CA ASP A 85 0.59 17.38 10.87
C ASP A 85 0.73 15.93 10.37
N LEU A 86 1.92 15.34 10.47
CA LEU A 86 2.13 13.92 10.14
C LEU A 86 1.32 12.99 11.05
N THR A 87 1.24 13.28 12.34
CA THR A 87 0.45 12.49 13.30
C THR A 87 -1.03 12.57 12.96
N LYS A 88 -1.54 13.77 12.72
CA LYS A 88 -2.93 13.97 12.27
C LYS A 88 -3.21 13.28 10.93
N GLN A 89 -2.26 13.30 9.99
CA GLN A 89 -2.39 12.54 8.74
C GLN A 89 -2.39 11.04 8.98
N LYS A 90 -1.54 10.53 9.87
CA LYS A 90 -1.54 9.10 10.25
C LYS A 90 -2.83 8.68 10.97
N GLU A 91 -3.36 9.53 11.83
CA GLU A 91 -4.66 9.30 12.48
C GLU A 91 -5.81 9.31 11.46
N LYS A 92 -5.75 10.23 10.49
CA LYS A 92 -6.73 10.31 9.39
C LYS A 92 -6.60 9.16 8.39
N THR A 93 -5.39 8.68 8.15
CA THR A 93 -5.07 7.51 7.31
C THR A 93 -4.78 6.29 8.17
N ASN A 94 -5.62 6.02 9.18
CA ASN A 94 -5.58 4.74 9.86
C ASN A 94 -6.09 3.68 8.89
N GLU A 95 -5.15 3.05 8.19
CA GLU A 95 -5.39 2.05 7.14
C GLU A 95 -6.31 0.94 7.64
N LYS A 96 -6.16 0.53 8.90
CA LYS A 96 -7.05 -0.44 9.55
C LYS A 96 -8.46 0.13 9.78
N ALA A 97 -8.58 1.39 10.21
CA ALA A 97 -9.87 2.01 10.37
C ALA A 97 -10.56 2.18 9.01
N ALA A 98 -9.85 2.67 7.99
CA ALA A 98 -10.36 2.78 6.64
C ALA A 98 -10.81 1.43 6.08
N PHE A 99 -10.07 0.35 6.35
CA PHE A 99 -10.46 -1.01 6.01
C PHE A 99 -11.77 -1.42 6.71
N HIS A 100 -11.87 -1.25 8.04
CA HIS A 100 -13.06 -1.62 8.79
C HIS A 100 -14.29 -0.80 8.37
N ASP A 101 -14.11 0.50 8.13
CA ASP A 101 -15.17 1.38 7.67
C ASP A 101 -15.64 1.00 6.27
N PHE A 102 -14.71 0.63 5.39
CA PHE A 102 -15.02 0.11 4.06
C PHE A 102 -15.83 -1.19 4.12
N ILE A 103 -15.37 -2.19 4.89
CA ILE A 103 -16.07 -3.48 5.02
C ILE A 103 -17.48 -3.27 5.56
N LYS A 104 -17.65 -2.42 6.57
CA LYS A 104 -18.96 -2.05 7.10
C LYS A 104 -19.85 -1.35 6.07
N ALA A 105 -19.29 -0.36 5.36
CA ALA A 105 -20.03 0.42 4.36
C ALA A 105 -20.40 -0.39 3.12
N SER A 106 -19.57 -1.35 2.74
CA SER A 106 -19.79 -2.24 1.60
C SER A 106 -20.75 -3.40 1.87
N GLY A 107 -21.17 -3.60 3.12
CA GLY A 107 -21.95 -4.77 3.54
C GLY A 107 -21.12 -6.06 3.52
N GLU A 108 -19.94 -6.00 4.12
CA GLU A 108 -18.96 -7.10 4.24
C GLU A 108 -18.35 -7.58 2.91
N LYS A 109 -18.39 -6.73 1.87
CA LYS A 109 -17.76 -7.04 0.58
C LYS A 109 -16.33 -6.49 0.53
N SER A 110 -15.42 -7.25 -0.07
CA SER A 110 -14.04 -6.82 -0.31
C SER A 110 -13.92 -5.78 -1.41
N PHE A 111 -14.92 -5.70 -2.30
CA PHE A 111 -14.93 -4.85 -3.49
C PHE A 111 -16.30 -4.21 -3.70
N VAL A 112 -16.29 -2.95 -4.15
CA VAL A 112 -17.50 -2.21 -4.58
C VAL A 112 -17.25 -1.63 -5.98
N PHE A 113 -18.15 -1.87 -6.91
CA PHE A 113 -18.08 -1.34 -8.27
C PHE A 113 -18.90 -0.05 -8.36
N CYS A 114 -18.30 0.97 -8.95
CA CYS A 114 -18.90 2.28 -9.17
C CYS A 114 -18.91 2.61 -10.66
N GLN A 115 -20.01 3.22 -11.13
CA GLN A 115 -20.22 3.57 -12.53
C GLN A 115 -19.78 5.00 -12.84
N SER A 116 -19.67 5.83 -11.82
CA SER A 116 -19.30 7.22 -11.97
C SER A 116 -18.47 7.74 -10.81
N GLN A 117 -17.87 8.91 -11.01
CA GLN A 117 -17.14 9.60 -9.96
C GLN A 117 -18.05 10.04 -8.81
N GLU A 118 -19.31 10.37 -9.14
CA GLU A 118 -20.33 10.73 -8.15
C GLU A 118 -20.64 9.54 -7.23
N GLU A 119 -20.74 8.32 -7.76
CA GLU A 119 -20.93 7.11 -6.95
C GLU A 119 -19.73 6.81 -6.05
N ILE A 120 -18.51 7.03 -6.53
CA ILE A 120 -17.30 6.92 -5.71
C ILE A 120 -17.36 7.94 -4.56
N SER A 121 -17.66 9.20 -4.89
CA SER A 121 -17.77 10.27 -3.91
C SER A 121 -18.88 10.01 -2.89
N ASP A 122 -20.03 9.54 -3.34
CA ASP A 122 -21.17 9.19 -2.47
C ASP A 122 -20.80 8.05 -1.52
N PHE A 123 -20.14 7.01 -2.04
CA PHE A 123 -19.71 5.90 -1.21
C PHE A 123 -18.72 6.36 -0.12
N LEU A 124 -17.72 7.13 -0.49
CA LEU A 124 -16.70 7.61 0.45
C LEU A 124 -17.25 8.58 1.48
N LEU A 125 -18.05 9.56 1.04
CA LEU A 125 -18.55 10.63 1.91
C LEU A 125 -19.74 10.21 2.77
N ASN A 126 -20.70 9.52 2.18
CA ASN A 126 -21.98 9.26 2.82
C ASN A 126 -22.05 7.86 3.44
N LYS A 127 -21.42 6.85 2.84
CA LYS A 127 -21.45 5.49 3.38
C LYS A 127 -20.30 5.20 4.32
N MET A 128 -19.09 5.68 4.00
CA MET A 128 -17.93 5.49 4.86
C MET A 128 -17.75 6.63 5.90
N ASP A 129 -18.50 7.73 5.78
CA ASP A 129 -18.28 8.96 6.57
C ASP A 129 -16.80 9.45 6.48
N TYR A 130 -16.19 9.20 5.33
CA TYR A 130 -14.79 9.52 5.08
C TYR A 130 -14.65 11.03 4.93
N ASN A 131 -14.00 11.68 5.86
CA ASN A 131 -13.90 13.14 5.91
C ASN A 131 -12.93 13.66 4.84
N LEU A 132 -13.39 13.83 3.61
CA LEU A 132 -12.62 14.38 2.49
C LEU A 132 -12.36 15.90 2.62
N LYS A 133 -12.78 16.54 3.72
CA LYS A 133 -12.74 18.01 3.87
C LYS A 133 -11.34 18.62 3.85
N GLU A 134 -10.28 17.83 3.86
CA GLU A 134 -8.93 18.33 3.82
C GLU A 134 -8.08 17.66 2.72
N GLY A 135 -8.52 17.79 1.46
CA GLY A 135 -7.60 17.69 0.34
C GLY A 135 -7.35 16.31 -0.27
N LEU A 136 -8.23 15.33 -0.08
CA LEU A 136 -8.30 14.24 -1.03
C LEU A 136 -9.03 14.75 -2.28
N ASP A 137 -8.27 15.35 -3.19
CA ASP A 137 -8.72 15.47 -4.57
C ASP A 137 -8.90 14.04 -5.09
N ILE A 138 -10.16 13.59 -5.15
CA ILE A 138 -10.46 12.38 -5.91
C ILE A 138 -10.08 12.74 -7.34
N PRO A 139 -9.01 12.18 -7.91
CA PRO A 139 -8.60 12.54 -9.24
C PRO A 139 -9.79 12.33 -10.19
N ARG A 140 -9.96 13.20 -11.18
CA ARG A 140 -10.96 12.96 -12.22
C ARG A 140 -10.62 11.64 -12.90
N ILE A 141 -11.38 10.63 -12.56
CA ILE A 141 -11.18 9.27 -13.03
C ILE A 141 -12.03 9.09 -14.29
N ASN A 142 -11.42 8.60 -15.34
CA ASN A 142 -12.21 8.11 -16.48
C ASN A 142 -12.89 6.81 -16.04
N THR A 143 -14.20 6.90 -15.83
CA THR A 143 -15.03 5.78 -15.40
C THR A 143 -15.79 5.11 -16.55
N GLU A 144 -15.39 5.34 -17.81
CA GLU A 144 -16.06 4.73 -18.96
C GLU A 144 -16.20 3.21 -18.83
N ASN A 145 -15.20 2.56 -18.23
CA ASN A 145 -15.19 1.12 -17.94
C ASN A 145 -15.41 0.81 -16.45
N GLY A 146 -16.00 1.74 -15.72
CA GLY A 146 -16.24 1.62 -14.29
C GLY A 146 -15.00 1.85 -13.43
N ALA A 147 -15.23 1.85 -12.13
CA ALA A 147 -14.19 1.86 -11.11
C ALA A 147 -14.51 0.81 -10.05
N MET A 148 -13.47 0.32 -9.39
CA MET A 148 -13.59 -0.59 -8.27
C MET A 148 -12.93 0.05 -7.05
N LEU A 149 -13.72 0.21 -5.99
CA LEU A 149 -13.22 0.55 -4.66
C LEU A 149 -12.90 -0.73 -3.91
N MET A 150 -11.81 -0.74 -3.20
CA MET A 150 -11.36 -1.87 -2.40
C MET A 150 -10.53 -1.37 -1.22
N ALA A 151 -10.45 -2.17 -0.19
CA ALA A 151 -9.64 -1.83 0.98
C ALA A 151 -8.78 -3.02 1.42
N ASP A 152 -7.58 -2.71 1.80
CA ASP A 152 -6.60 -3.65 2.33
C ASP A 152 -6.24 -3.26 3.77
N PRO A 153 -6.16 -4.22 4.71
CA PRO A 153 -5.91 -3.91 6.12
C PRO A 153 -4.52 -3.31 6.38
N HIS A 154 -3.60 -3.39 5.42
CA HIS A 154 -2.22 -2.91 5.57
C HIS A 154 -1.94 -1.64 4.78
N THR A 155 -2.62 -1.46 3.64
CA THR A 155 -2.36 -0.36 2.70
C THR A 155 -3.56 0.59 2.54
N GLY A 156 -4.67 0.31 3.22
CA GLY A 156 -5.84 1.17 3.27
C GLY A 156 -6.75 1.07 2.06
N LEU A 157 -7.35 2.19 1.68
CA LEU A 157 -8.32 2.28 0.60
C LEU A 157 -7.62 2.43 -0.75
N HIS A 158 -8.09 1.65 -1.72
CA HIS A 158 -7.61 1.69 -3.10
C HIS A 158 -8.76 1.91 -4.08
N ILE A 159 -8.48 2.64 -5.14
CA ILE A 159 -9.40 2.85 -6.26
C ILE A 159 -8.71 2.32 -7.52
N GLN A 160 -9.29 1.29 -8.12
CA GLN A 160 -8.86 0.77 -9.41
C GLN A 160 -9.88 1.17 -10.48
N PHE A 161 -9.41 1.90 -11.48
CA PHE A 161 -10.22 2.39 -12.60
C PHE A 161 -9.79 1.82 -13.97
N LYS A 162 -8.88 0.86 -13.92
CA LYS A 162 -8.45 0.10 -15.11
C LYS A 162 -8.75 -1.37 -14.89
N LEU A 163 -9.02 -2.07 -15.96
CA LEU A 163 -9.22 -3.52 -15.93
C LEU A 163 -10.43 -3.98 -15.08
N CYS A 164 -11.39 -3.09 -14.79
CA CYS A 164 -12.62 -3.50 -14.10
C CYS A 164 -13.39 -4.53 -14.89
N GLU A 165 -13.31 -4.49 -16.23
CA GLU A 165 -13.89 -5.49 -17.13
C GLU A 165 -13.34 -6.90 -16.94
N CYS A 166 -12.19 -7.03 -16.27
CA CYS A 166 -11.57 -8.33 -16.00
C CYS A 166 -12.12 -9.04 -14.76
N ILE A 167 -12.86 -8.34 -13.89
CA ILE A 167 -13.29 -8.83 -12.59
C ILE A 167 -14.67 -9.51 -12.71
N LYS A 168 -14.70 -10.82 -12.56
CA LYS A 168 -15.91 -11.64 -12.59
C LYS A 168 -16.66 -11.54 -11.27
N SER A 169 -17.63 -10.62 -11.20
CA SER A 169 -18.51 -10.47 -10.04
C SER A 169 -19.94 -10.21 -10.50
N PRO A 170 -20.96 -10.73 -9.81
CA PRO A 170 -22.35 -10.41 -10.09
C PRO A 170 -22.68 -8.91 -9.99
N ASP A 171 -21.93 -8.21 -9.15
CA ASP A 171 -22.11 -6.78 -8.92
C ASP A 171 -21.33 -5.91 -9.92
N ASN A 172 -20.56 -6.52 -10.82
CA ASN A 172 -19.79 -5.80 -11.82
C ASN A 172 -20.49 -5.77 -13.18
N PRO A 173 -21.12 -4.66 -13.56
CA PRO A 173 -21.81 -4.55 -14.84
C PRO A 173 -20.86 -4.47 -16.05
N TYR A 174 -19.57 -4.22 -15.81
CA TYR A 174 -18.55 -4.05 -16.84
C TYR A 174 -17.84 -5.35 -17.21
N TYR A 175 -18.09 -6.45 -16.50
CA TYR A 175 -17.40 -7.71 -16.77
C TYR A 175 -17.51 -8.14 -18.23
N ASN A 176 -16.37 -8.32 -18.86
CA ASN A 176 -16.25 -8.82 -20.23
C ASN A 176 -15.31 -10.02 -20.24
N LYS A 177 -15.85 -11.19 -20.57
CA LYS A 177 -15.07 -12.43 -20.53
C LYS A 177 -13.85 -12.40 -21.45
N GLU A 178 -13.99 -11.86 -22.67
CA GLU A 178 -12.89 -11.83 -23.64
C GLU A 178 -11.75 -10.92 -23.16
N GLU A 179 -12.08 -9.76 -22.61
CA GLU A 179 -11.09 -8.84 -22.05
C GLU A 179 -10.47 -9.40 -20.78
N ALA A 180 -11.25 -10.08 -19.93
CA ALA A 180 -10.74 -10.75 -18.76
C ALA A 180 -9.70 -11.83 -19.13
N GLU A 181 -9.99 -12.68 -20.09
CA GLU A 181 -9.08 -13.73 -20.56
C GLU A 181 -7.78 -13.18 -21.19
N LYS A 182 -7.79 -11.94 -21.68
CA LYS A 182 -6.59 -11.24 -22.21
C LYS A 182 -5.79 -10.55 -21.13
N ASN A 183 -6.47 -9.87 -20.22
CA ASN A 183 -5.85 -8.82 -19.39
C ASN A 183 -5.78 -9.14 -17.90
N ALA A 184 -6.58 -10.09 -17.39
CA ALA A 184 -6.62 -10.39 -15.95
C ALA A 184 -5.28 -10.87 -15.37
N ILE A 185 -4.38 -11.37 -16.21
CA ILE A 185 -3.02 -11.72 -15.81
C ILE A 185 -2.27 -10.54 -15.16
N MET A 186 -2.66 -9.29 -15.50
CA MET A 186 -2.05 -8.10 -14.95
C MET A 186 -2.25 -7.98 -13.42
N PHE A 187 -3.33 -8.52 -12.87
CA PHE A 187 -3.53 -8.58 -11.43
C PHE A 187 -2.55 -9.54 -10.72
N ILE A 188 -2.04 -10.51 -11.45
CA ILE A 188 -1.08 -11.50 -10.93
C ILE A 188 0.36 -10.98 -11.06
N VAL A 189 0.72 -10.40 -12.22
CA VAL A 189 2.12 -10.11 -12.54
C VAL A 189 2.53 -8.66 -12.37
N ASN A 190 1.57 -7.73 -12.21
CA ASN A 190 1.88 -6.30 -12.12
C ASN A 190 1.48 -5.70 -10.77
N PRO A 191 2.42 -5.53 -9.86
CA PRO A 191 2.18 -4.98 -8.53
C PRO A 191 1.75 -3.49 -8.54
N ASP A 192 1.89 -2.79 -9.66
CA ASP A 192 1.44 -1.41 -9.80
C ASP A 192 -0.07 -1.33 -10.14
N VAL A 193 -0.67 -2.45 -10.51
CA VAL A 193 -2.11 -2.55 -10.79
C VAL A 193 -2.92 -2.70 -9.52
N ILE A 194 -2.47 -3.55 -8.61
CA ILE A 194 -3.20 -3.88 -7.38
C ILE A 194 -2.20 -4.33 -6.29
N PRO A 195 -2.45 -4.01 -5.00
CA PRO A 195 -1.70 -4.57 -3.90
C PRO A 195 -1.77 -6.10 -3.83
N TYR A 196 -0.71 -6.72 -3.35
CA TYR A 196 -0.57 -8.18 -3.27
C TYR A 196 -1.76 -8.87 -2.59
N GLN A 197 -2.17 -8.36 -1.41
CA GLN A 197 -3.26 -8.95 -0.64
C GLN A 197 -4.58 -8.96 -1.43
N LEU A 198 -4.88 -7.85 -2.10
CA LEU A 198 -6.09 -7.74 -2.91
C LEU A 198 -6.03 -8.62 -4.16
N SER A 199 -4.85 -8.82 -4.76
CA SER A 199 -4.67 -9.79 -5.84
C SER A 199 -4.97 -11.22 -5.36
N CYS A 200 -4.51 -11.59 -4.16
CA CYS A 200 -4.83 -12.89 -3.56
C CYS A 200 -6.34 -13.05 -3.30
N ILE A 201 -7.01 -12.02 -2.78
CA ILE A 201 -8.46 -12.06 -2.54
C ILE A 201 -9.22 -12.26 -3.84
N LEU A 202 -8.86 -11.56 -4.94
CA LEU A 202 -9.50 -11.77 -6.25
C LEU A 202 -9.39 -13.22 -6.73
N GLN A 203 -8.24 -13.87 -6.45
CA GLN A 203 -8.03 -15.28 -6.79
C GLN A 203 -8.87 -16.20 -5.90
N ASP A 204 -8.85 -15.98 -4.59
CA ASP A 204 -9.53 -16.82 -3.60
C ASP A 204 -11.06 -16.75 -3.73
N GLU A 205 -11.60 -15.57 -4.06
CA GLU A 205 -13.02 -15.35 -4.30
C GLU A 205 -13.46 -15.78 -5.73
N GLY A 206 -12.52 -16.27 -6.55
CA GLY A 206 -12.80 -16.74 -7.91
C GLY A 206 -13.26 -15.62 -8.86
N MET A 207 -12.84 -14.39 -8.58
CA MET A 207 -13.21 -13.20 -9.38
C MET A 207 -12.37 -13.04 -10.66
N LEU A 208 -11.31 -13.81 -10.82
CA LEU A 208 -10.52 -13.84 -12.05
C LEU A 208 -11.03 -14.94 -13.01
N PRO A 209 -10.76 -14.82 -14.33
CA PRO A 209 -11.20 -15.82 -15.30
C PRO A 209 -10.51 -17.17 -15.12
N ASP A 210 -11.14 -18.22 -15.59
CA ASP A 210 -10.55 -19.57 -15.58
C ASP A 210 -9.43 -19.74 -16.62
N ALA A 211 -9.39 -18.87 -17.64
CA ALA A 211 -8.38 -18.84 -18.68
C ALA A 211 -7.69 -17.48 -18.74
N TYR A 212 -6.38 -17.49 -18.92
CA TYR A 212 -5.54 -16.31 -19.04
C TYR A 212 -4.80 -16.31 -20.36
N LEU A 213 -4.51 -15.15 -20.90
CA LEU A 213 -3.71 -14.99 -22.12
C LEU A 213 -4.26 -15.74 -23.32
N ASN A 214 -5.57 -15.83 -23.44
CA ASN A 214 -6.25 -16.56 -24.53
C ASN A 214 -5.82 -16.05 -25.92
N SER A 215 -5.51 -14.75 -26.02
CA SER A 215 -5.02 -14.11 -27.25
C SER A 215 -3.61 -14.53 -27.67
N LEU A 216 -2.81 -15.09 -26.77
CA LEU A 216 -1.44 -15.52 -27.06
C LEU A 216 -1.35 -16.93 -27.64
N GLN A 217 -2.45 -17.51 -28.07
CA GLN A 217 -2.52 -18.91 -28.51
C GLN A 217 -1.86 -19.86 -27.50
N GLY A 218 -1.97 -19.52 -26.21
CA GLY A 218 -1.44 -20.31 -25.11
C GLY A 218 -2.04 -21.70 -25.18
N LYS A 219 -1.20 -22.68 -25.39
CA LYS A 219 -1.59 -24.07 -25.34
C LYS A 219 -2.28 -24.29 -23.99
N GLU A 220 -3.26 -25.18 -23.94
CA GLU A 220 -3.99 -25.57 -22.72
C GLU A 220 -3.07 -25.75 -21.50
N TYR A 221 -1.88 -26.31 -21.73
CA TYR A 221 -0.84 -26.46 -20.72
C TYR A 221 -0.40 -25.13 -20.09
N GLY A 222 -0.18 -24.08 -20.87
CA GLY A 222 0.27 -22.78 -20.36
C GLY A 222 -0.79 -22.10 -19.48
N GLN A 223 -2.04 -22.17 -19.92
CA GLN A 223 -3.17 -21.65 -19.15
C GLN A 223 -3.38 -22.45 -17.85
N GLU A 224 -3.29 -23.77 -17.92
CA GLU A 224 -3.39 -24.62 -16.75
C GLU A 224 -2.25 -24.38 -15.77
N PHE A 225 -1.03 -24.15 -16.28
CA PHE A 225 0.13 -23.79 -15.46
C PHE A 225 -0.11 -22.46 -14.71
N ILE A 226 -0.58 -21.41 -15.39
CA ILE A 226 -0.88 -20.12 -14.76
C ILE A 226 -1.96 -20.31 -13.71
N ARG A 227 -3.05 -20.97 -14.03
CA ARG A 227 -4.15 -21.20 -13.09
C ARG A 227 -3.71 -21.96 -11.83
N LYS A 228 -2.92 -23.01 -11.98
CA LYS A 228 -2.42 -23.83 -10.85
C LYS A 228 -1.37 -23.11 -10.00
N ASN A 229 -0.65 -22.16 -10.57
CA ASN A 229 0.46 -21.49 -9.90
C ASN A 229 0.20 -19.99 -9.69
N ALA A 230 -1.05 -19.53 -9.78
CA ALA A 230 -1.37 -18.12 -9.74
C ALA A 230 -0.85 -17.43 -8.47
N HIS A 231 -1.04 -18.03 -7.29
CA HIS A 231 -0.50 -17.51 -6.03
C HIS A 231 1.03 -17.42 -6.02
N PHE A 232 1.70 -18.46 -6.52
CA PHE A 232 3.17 -18.45 -6.63
C PHE A 232 3.65 -17.34 -7.59
N LEU A 233 2.99 -17.18 -8.71
CA LEU A 233 3.31 -16.13 -9.67
C LEU A 233 3.06 -14.74 -9.09
N THR A 234 1.98 -14.56 -8.34
CA THR A 234 1.69 -13.31 -7.65
C THR A 234 2.77 -12.98 -6.62
N ASP A 235 3.16 -13.95 -5.78
CA ASP A 235 4.25 -13.78 -4.82
C ASP A 235 5.57 -13.43 -5.53
N TYR A 236 5.91 -14.15 -6.59
CA TYR A 236 7.13 -13.92 -7.36
C TYR A 236 7.17 -12.51 -7.96
N PHE A 237 6.13 -12.10 -8.68
CA PHE A 237 6.14 -10.82 -9.39
C PHE A 237 5.92 -9.62 -8.46
N HIS A 238 5.17 -9.77 -7.37
CA HIS A 238 4.95 -8.68 -6.43
C HIS A 238 6.13 -8.42 -5.49
N TYR A 239 6.92 -9.43 -5.18
CA TYR A 239 8.03 -9.31 -4.25
C TYR A 239 9.38 -9.67 -4.85
N ARG A 240 9.54 -10.88 -5.36
CA ARG A 240 10.85 -11.43 -5.69
C ARG A 240 11.47 -10.85 -6.95
N CYS A 241 10.68 -10.60 -7.97
CA CYS A 241 11.20 -10.04 -9.23
C CYS A 241 11.69 -8.58 -9.10
N ARG A 242 11.38 -7.92 -7.99
CA ARG A 242 11.87 -6.57 -7.65
C ARG A 242 13.14 -6.60 -6.80
N GLU A 243 13.47 -7.74 -6.21
CA GLU A 243 14.71 -7.92 -5.49
C GLU A 243 15.84 -8.03 -6.53
N LYS A 244 16.78 -7.10 -6.47
CA LYS A 244 17.96 -7.07 -7.35
C LYS A 244 18.96 -8.20 -7.08
N ASP A 245 18.58 -9.21 -6.33
CA ASP A 245 19.43 -10.31 -5.88
C ASP A 245 19.54 -11.46 -6.90
N PHE A 246 19.06 -11.24 -8.12
CA PHE A 246 19.13 -12.22 -9.20
C PHE A 246 20.13 -11.85 -10.32
N ASP A 247 20.99 -10.86 -10.08
CA ASP A 247 22.12 -10.54 -10.98
C ASP A 247 23.36 -11.37 -10.65
#